data_37d8e52b07daea7bcdc6bb0c1c7205da
#
_entry.id   37d8e52b07daea7bcdc6bb0c1c7205da
#
_cell.length_a   1.000
_cell.length_b   1.000
_cell.length_c   1.000
_cell.angle_alpha   90.00
_cell.angle_beta   90.00
_cell.angle_gamma   90.00
#
_symmetry.space_group_name_H-M   'P 1'
#
loop_
_entity.id
_entity.type
_entity.pdbx_description
1 polymer ?
#
loop_
_entity_poly.entity_id
_entity_poly.type
_entity_poly.pdbx_seq_one_letter_code
_entity_poly.pdbx_strand_id
1 'polypeptide(L)'
;MLTMNRTLDEKIANIDHVYLSDSDLVNLERFANSFSVRVKTYNLLRDRADEITIRSLKLLAQQYPELVQKQLQRCKYDMSNVIRYASLSVLRDDELFFREALMDWLANIINSYQIAKECSTAYRLLQSVVDEMLPAECAALVKPYSEMAIAALLNA
;
A
#
# COMPACT_ATOMS: atom_id res chain seq x y z
N MET A 1 -11.20 -3.19 20.15
CA MET A 1 -12.21 -2.72 19.18
C MET A 1 -11.59 -2.66 17.80
N LEU A 2 -12.20 -3.31 16.84
CA LEU A 2 -11.71 -3.24 15.45
C LEU A 2 -12.09 -1.88 14.88
N THR A 3 -11.11 -1.00 14.74
CA THR A 3 -11.31 0.31 14.12
C THR A 3 -11.04 0.22 12.63
N MET A 4 -11.88 0.85 11.82
CA MET A 4 -11.66 0.89 10.37
C MET A 4 -10.67 1.97 9.98
N ASN A 5 -10.78 3.13 10.62
CA ASN A 5 -9.86 4.25 10.43
C ASN A 5 -9.56 4.88 11.80
N ARG A 6 -8.32 4.73 12.26
CA ARG A 6 -7.90 5.18 13.58
C ARG A 6 -8.06 6.69 13.79
N THR A 7 -7.68 7.47 12.80
CA THR A 7 -7.74 8.92 12.90
C THR A 7 -9.17 9.43 13.09
N LEU A 8 -10.13 8.82 12.39
CA LEU A 8 -11.55 9.15 12.58
C LEU A 8 -12.09 8.64 13.91
N ASP A 9 -11.72 7.43 14.30
CA ASP A 9 -12.14 6.85 15.56
C ASP A 9 -11.65 7.66 16.77
N GLU A 10 -10.39 8.09 16.76
CA GLU A 10 -9.82 8.94 17.80
C GLU A 10 -10.52 10.29 17.89
N LYS A 11 -10.84 10.89 16.74
CA LYS A 11 -11.60 12.16 16.71
C LYS A 11 -13.00 12.01 17.28
N ILE A 12 -13.69 10.92 16.96
CA ILE A 12 -15.04 10.62 17.43
C ILE A 12 -15.04 10.22 18.91
N ALA A 13 -14.06 9.43 19.34
CA ALA A 13 -13.99 8.92 20.73
C ALA A 13 -13.60 9.99 21.75
N ASN A 14 -12.82 11.00 21.36
CA ASN A 14 -12.34 12.05 22.26
C ASN A 14 -13.33 13.21 22.45
N ILE A 15 -14.58 13.01 22.05
CA ILE A 15 -15.63 14.04 22.20
C ILE A 15 -16.30 13.89 23.58
N ASP A 16 -15.65 14.41 24.59
CA ASP A 16 -16.29 14.58 25.90
C ASP A 16 -17.12 15.86 25.91
N HIS A 17 -18.45 15.71 25.96
CA HIS A 17 -19.43 16.77 26.15
C HIS A 17 -19.56 17.84 25.05
N VAL A 18 -18.97 17.61 23.86
CA VAL A 18 -19.06 18.53 22.70
C VAL A 18 -19.54 17.78 21.45
N TYR A 19 -20.24 18.50 20.59
CA TYR A 19 -20.59 17.98 19.27
C TYR A 19 -19.37 18.01 18.33
N LEU A 20 -19.40 17.16 17.29
CA LEU A 20 -18.40 17.22 16.21
C LEU A 20 -18.40 18.61 15.56
N SER A 21 -17.21 19.10 15.26
CA SER A 21 -17.05 20.33 14.48
C SER A 21 -17.42 20.11 13.01
N ASP A 22 -17.71 21.19 12.28
CA ASP A 22 -17.95 21.12 10.84
C ASP A 22 -16.76 20.51 10.08
N SER A 23 -15.55 20.80 10.54
CA SER A 23 -14.30 20.19 10.01
C SER A 23 -14.27 18.67 10.19
N ASP A 24 -14.71 18.16 11.33
CA ASP A 24 -14.77 16.73 11.61
C ASP A 24 -15.84 16.04 10.74
N LEU A 25 -16.98 16.70 10.58
CA LEU A 25 -18.06 16.23 9.69
C LEU A 25 -17.62 16.17 8.24
N VAL A 26 -16.85 17.14 7.74
CA VAL A 26 -16.29 17.11 6.37
C VAL A 26 -15.34 15.92 6.18
N ASN A 27 -14.51 15.62 7.16
CA ASN A 27 -13.61 14.46 7.09
C ASN A 27 -14.37 13.14 7.09
N LEU A 28 -15.41 13.03 7.91
CA LEU A 28 -16.28 11.86 7.98
C LEU A 28 -17.03 11.65 6.65
N GLU A 29 -17.57 12.72 6.08
CA GLU A 29 -18.27 12.70 4.80
C GLU A 29 -17.33 12.28 3.66
N ARG A 30 -16.11 12.81 3.63
CA ARG A 30 -15.09 12.40 2.65
C ARG A 30 -14.76 10.92 2.78
N PHE A 31 -14.60 10.39 3.98
CA PHE A 31 -14.40 8.98 4.23
C PHE A 31 -15.58 8.14 3.72
N ALA A 32 -16.79 8.53 4.05
CA ALA A 32 -18.02 7.85 3.59
C ALA A 32 -18.17 7.87 2.07
N ASN A 33 -17.97 9.03 1.44
CA ASN A 33 -18.14 9.21 0.00
C ASN A 33 -17.09 8.48 -0.84
N SER A 34 -15.89 8.27 -0.31
CA SER A 34 -14.83 7.50 -0.99
C SER A 34 -14.97 5.98 -0.82
N PHE A 35 -15.91 5.49 -0.02
CA PHE A 35 -15.98 4.08 0.33
C PHE A 35 -16.19 3.16 -0.88
N SER A 36 -17.07 3.51 -1.80
CA SER A 36 -17.35 2.68 -2.98
C SER A 36 -16.13 2.52 -3.89
N VAL A 37 -15.36 3.57 -4.13
CA VAL A 37 -14.13 3.48 -4.94
C VAL A 37 -13.03 2.74 -4.20
N ARG A 38 -12.97 2.84 -2.88
CA ARG A 38 -12.01 2.07 -2.07
C ARG A 38 -12.32 0.57 -2.10
N VAL A 39 -13.58 0.18 -1.98
CA VAL A 39 -14.02 -1.21 -2.14
C VAL A 39 -13.70 -1.73 -3.54
N LYS A 40 -14.00 -0.94 -4.58
CA LYS A 40 -13.66 -1.28 -5.96
C LYS A 40 -12.15 -1.52 -6.12
N THR A 41 -11.34 -0.62 -5.59
CA THR A 41 -9.87 -0.73 -5.66
C THR A 41 -9.36 -1.97 -4.93
N TYR A 42 -9.88 -2.23 -3.73
CA TYR A 42 -9.55 -3.43 -2.97
C TYR A 42 -9.86 -4.70 -3.76
N ASN A 43 -11.04 -4.80 -4.33
CA ASN A 43 -11.44 -5.97 -5.11
C ASN A 43 -10.54 -6.17 -6.34
N LEU A 44 -10.23 -5.11 -7.07
CA LEU A 44 -9.34 -5.18 -8.24
C LEU A 44 -7.93 -5.62 -7.86
N LEU A 45 -7.37 -5.08 -6.78
CA LEU A 45 -6.05 -5.49 -6.29
C LEU A 45 -6.04 -6.94 -5.83
N ARG A 46 -7.05 -7.37 -5.07
CA ARG A 46 -7.19 -8.76 -4.63
C ARG A 46 -7.29 -9.73 -5.80
N ASP A 47 -8.17 -9.45 -6.74
CA ASP A 47 -8.49 -10.35 -7.84
C ASP A 47 -7.37 -10.41 -8.90
N ARG A 48 -6.58 -9.34 -9.01
CA ARG A 48 -5.46 -9.24 -9.96
C ARG A 48 -4.07 -9.28 -9.31
N ALA A 49 -3.99 -9.59 -8.02
CA ALA A 49 -2.73 -9.59 -7.26
C ALA A 49 -1.63 -10.43 -7.91
N ASP A 50 -1.96 -11.65 -8.35
CA ASP A 50 -1.00 -12.55 -8.98
C ASP A 50 -0.52 -12.00 -10.33
N GLU A 51 -1.42 -11.47 -11.15
CA GLU A 51 -1.07 -10.88 -12.44
C GLU A 51 -0.17 -9.66 -12.28
N ILE A 52 -0.51 -8.76 -11.35
CA ILE A 52 0.30 -7.58 -11.01
C ILE A 52 1.69 -8.02 -10.56
N THR A 53 1.77 -8.98 -9.65
CA THR A 53 3.04 -9.51 -9.15
C THR A 53 3.90 -10.09 -10.26
N ILE A 54 3.34 -10.95 -11.11
CA ILE A 54 4.07 -11.60 -12.20
C ILE A 54 4.58 -10.57 -13.23
N ARG A 55 3.75 -9.60 -13.61
CA ARG A 55 4.16 -8.54 -14.54
C ARG A 55 5.26 -7.68 -13.95
N SER A 56 5.15 -7.30 -12.68
CA SER A 56 6.19 -6.53 -11.98
C SER A 56 7.51 -7.29 -11.88
N LEU A 57 7.47 -8.59 -11.60
CA LEU A 57 8.65 -9.45 -11.56
C LEU A 57 9.33 -9.61 -12.93
N LYS A 58 8.55 -9.71 -14.00
CA LYS A 58 9.11 -9.74 -15.37
C LYS A 58 9.86 -8.46 -15.71
N LEU A 59 9.32 -7.30 -15.32
CA LEU A 59 10.00 -6.01 -15.51
C LEU A 59 11.25 -5.91 -14.63
N LEU A 60 11.18 -6.35 -13.40
CA LEU A 60 12.33 -6.37 -12.48
C LEU A 60 13.45 -7.28 -13.00
N ALA A 61 13.10 -8.44 -13.56
CA ALA A 61 14.07 -9.38 -14.13
C ALA A 61 14.83 -8.81 -15.35
N GLN A 62 14.27 -7.86 -16.06
CA GLN A 62 14.96 -7.15 -17.16
C GLN A 62 16.08 -6.26 -16.63
N GLN A 63 15.95 -5.72 -15.43
CA GLN A 63 16.94 -4.83 -14.81
C GLN A 63 17.88 -5.58 -13.87
N TYR A 64 17.38 -6.57 -13.16
CA TYR A 64 18.11 -7.36 -12.17
C TYR A 64 17.89 -8.87 -12.36
N PRO A 65 18.34 -9.45 -13.49
CA PRO A 65 18.06 -10.85 -13.82
C PRO A 65 18.63 -11.84 -12.79
N GLU A 66 19.82 -11.58 -12.27
CA GLU A 66 20.45 -12.46 -11.28
C GLU A 66 19.71 -12.46 -9.95
N LEU A 67 19.23 -11.30 -9.51
CA LEU A 67 18.45 -11.18 -8.27
C LEU A 67 17.15 -11.98 -8.36
N VAL A 68 16.40 -11.78 -9.43
CA VAL A 68 15.12 -12.47 -9.64
C VAL A 68 15.34 -13.97 -9.80
N GLN A 69 16.37 -14.39 -10.54
CA GLN A 69 16.70 -15.80 -10.69
C GLN A 69 17.04 -16.48 -9.36
N LYS A 70 17.82 -15.82 -8.52
CA LYS A 70 18.26 -16.39 -7.22
C LYS A 70 17.17 -16.34 -6.15
N GLN A 71 16.29 -15.34 -6.19
CA GLN A 71 15.34 -15.04 -5.10
C GLN A 71 13.90 -14.89 -5.60
N LEU A 72 13.52 -15.60 -6.66
CA LEU A 72 12.20 -15.46 -7.29
C LEU A 72 11.04 -15.63 -6.30
N GLN A 73 11.07 -16.69 -5.50
CA GLN A 73 9.98 -17.00 -4.56
C GLN A 73 9.84 -15.93 -3.48
N ARG A 74 10.97 -15.40 -3.03
CA ARG A 74 11.00 -14.32 -2.06
C ARG A 74 10.48 -13.02 -2.65
N CYS A 75 10.98 -12.61 -3.82
CA CYS A 75 10.48 -11.42 -4.50
C CYS A 75 8.97 -11.49 -4.74
N LYS A 76 8.48 -12.65 -5.15
CA LYS A 76 7.05 -12.91 -5.33
C LYS A 76 6.28 -12.77 -4.04
N TYR A 77 6.75 -13.37 -2.96
CA TYR A 77 6.13 -13.28 -1.63
C TYR A 77 6.08 -11.84 -1.13
N ASP A 78 7.19 -11.12 -1.23
CA ASP A 78 7.32 -9.75 -0.76
C ASP A 78 6.39 -8.79 -1.53
N MET A 79 6.36 -8.88 -2.85
CA MET A 79 5.45 -8.07 -3.68
C MET A 79 3.98 -8.38 -3.39
N SER A 80 3.63 -9.65 -3.23
CA SER A 80 2.27 -10.06 -2.90
C SER A 80 1.81 -9.51 -1.55
N ASN A 81 2.72 -9.47 -0.57
CA ASN A 81 2.43 -8.87 0.73
C ASN A 81 2.22 -7.35 0.64
N VAL A 82 3.07 -6.64 -0.12
CA VAL A 82 2.90 -5.18 -0.31
C VAL A 82 1.55 -4.88 -0.95
N ILE A 83 1.16 -5.63 -1.99
CA ILE A 83 -0.15 -5.47 -2.63
C ILE A 83 -1.28 -5.69 -1.62
N ARG A 84 -1.18 -6.73 -0.80
CA ARG A 84 -2.19 -7.04 0.22
C ARG A 84 -2.30 -5.94 1.27
N TYR A 85 -1.18 -5.46 1.80
CA TYR A 85 -1.19 -4.37 2.77
C TYR A 85 -1.67 -3.05 2.16
N ALA A 86 -1.28 -2.74 0.94
CA ALA A 86 -1.78 -1.58 0.22
C ALA A 86 -3.29 -1.67 -0.01
N SER A 87 -3.80 -2.83 -0.42
CA SER A 87 -5.23 -3.03 -0.64
C SER A 87 -6.06 -2.84 0.64
N LEU A 88 -5.59 -3.39 1.76
CA LEU A 88 -6.24 -3.21 3.06
C LEU A 88 -6.18 -1.76 3.54
N SER A 89 -5.07 -1.08 3.30
CA SER A 89 -4.88 0.31 3.68
C SER A 89 -5.76 1.25 2.86
N VAL A 90 -5.90 0.99 1.56
CA VAL A 90 -6.86 1.69 0.69
C VAL A 90 -8.29 1.48 1.19
N LEU A 91 -8.67 0.24 1.50
CA LEU A 91 -10.01 -0.06 1.99
C LEU A 91 -10.33 0.69 3.29
N ARG A 92 -9.38 0.76 4.20
CA ARG A 92 -9.50 1.43 5.50
C ARG A 92 -9.33 2.94 5.41
N ASP A 93 -8.76 3.45 4.32
CA ASP A 93 -8.27 4.84 4.21
C ASP A 93 -7.33 5.20 5.38
N ASP A 94 -6.40 4.30 5.68
CA ASP A 94 -5.56 4.35 6.89
C ASP A 94 -4.08 4.19 6.53
N GLU A 95 -3.39 5.32 6.33
CA GLU A 95 -1.95 5.36 6.07
C GLU A 95 -1.12 4.87 7.26
N LEU A 96 -1.59 5.13 8.48
CA LEU A 96 -0.90 4.71 9.69
C LEU A 96 -0.85 3.19 9.78
N PHE A 97 -1.95 2.51 9.43
CA PHE A 97 -1.98 1.05 9.34
C PHE A 97 -0.94 0.51 8.37
N PHE A 98 -0.82 1.09 7.17
CA PHE A 98 0.18 0.67 6.19
C PHE A 98 1.60 0.87 6.71
N ARG A 99 1.86 2.03 7.30
CA ARG A 99 3.17 2.39 7.84
C ARG A 99 3.61 1.41 8.93
N GLU A 100 2.75 1.12 9.88
CA GLU A 100 3.04 0.18 10.97
C GLU A 100 3.20 -1.26 10.46
N ALA A 101 2.30 -1.72 9.58
CA ALA A 101 2.34 -3.07 9.05
C ALA A 101 3.57 -3.32 8.16
N LEU A 102 4.00 -2.30 7.39
CA LEU A 102 5.09 -2.42 6.43
C LEU A 102 6.46 -2.12 7.04
N MET A 103 6.56 -1.16 7.97
CA MET A 103 7.85 -0.69 8.48
C MET A 103 8.63 -1.77 9.22
N ASP A 104 7.98 -2.55 10.07
CA ASP A 104 8.63 -3.64 10.79
C ASP A 104 9.20 -4.69 9.84
N TRP A 105 8.48 -4.97 8.79
CA TRP A 105 8.87 -5.95 7.79
C TRP A 105 9.96 -5.44 6.85
N LEU A 106 9.85 -4.21 6.35
CA LEU A 106 10.87 -3.59 5.50
C LEU A 106 12.20 -3.41 6.24
N ALA A 107 12.18 -3.01 7.51
CA ALA A 107 13.38 -2.88 8.31
C ALA A 107 14.16 -4.20 8.37
N ASN A 108 13.48 -5.33 8.52
CA ASN A 108 14.08 -6.65 8.51
C ASN A 108 14.71 -7.01 7.15
N ILE A 109 14.04 -6.67 6.04
CA ILE A 109 14.56 -6.92 4.69
C ILE A 109 15.80 -6.08 4.41
N ILE A 110 15.74 -4.79 4.69
CA ILE A 110 16.84 -3.85 4.43
C ILE A 110 18.10 -4.26 5.20
N ASN A 111 17.93 -4.57 6.48
CA ASN A 111 19.05 -4.95 7.35
C ASN A 111 19.65 -6.30 6.97
N SER A 112 18.85 -7.23 6.45
CA SER A 112 19.32 -8.59 6.15
C SER A 112 19.99 -8.74 4.78
N TYR A 113 19.64 -7.95 3.77
CA TYR A 113 19.97 -8.22 2.37
C TYR A 113 20.69 -7.11 1.62
N GLN A 114 20.78 -5.91 2.15
CA GLN A 114 21.40 -4.73 1.51
C GLN A 114 20.89 -4.45 0.07
N ILE A 115 19.61 -4.71 -0.18
CA ILE A 115 18.98 -4.61 -1.51
C ILE A 115 17.96 -3.47 -1.62
N ALA A 116 18.20 -2.38 -0.89
CA ALA A 116 17.27 -1.24 -0.85
C ALA A 116 17.00 -0.63 -2.23
N LYS A 117 18.02 -0.54 -3.08
CA LYS A 117 17.91 0.00 -4.44
C LYS A 117 17.03 -0.88 -5.33
N GLU A 118 17.27 -2.18 -5.30
CA GLU A 118 16.51 -3.16 -6.08
C GLU A 118 15.06 -3.23 -5.62
N CYS A 119 14.82 -3.19 -4.31
CA CYS A 119 13.47 -3.13 -3.75
C CYS A 119 12.75 -1.83 -4.10
N SER A 120 13.41 -0.69 -4.07
CA SER A 120 12.81 0.58 -4.49
C SER A 120 12.41 0.55 -5.96
N THR A 121 13.24 -0.04 -6.82
CA THR A 121 12.92 -0.27 -8.24
C THR A 121 11.72 -1.20 -8.38
N ALA A 122 11.67 -2.28 -7.61
CA ALA A 122 10.56 -3.23 -7.63
C ALA A 122 9.21 -2.55 -7.30
N TYR A 123 9.18 -1.66 -6.32
CA TYR A 123 7.95 -0.96 -5.95
C TYR A 123 7.56 0.13 -6.95
N ARG A 124 8.50 0.78 -7.61
CA ARG A 124 8.21 1.69 -8.74
C ARG A 124 7.59 0.93 -9.91
N LEU A 125 8.14 -0.23 -10.24
CA LEU A 125 7.61 -1.09 -11.29
C LEU A 125 6.23 -1.62 -10.95
N LEU A 126 6.02 -2.01 -9.68
CA LEU A 126 4.71 -2.43 -9.19
C LEU A 126 3.66 -1.33 -9.35
N GLN A 127 3.98 -0.08 -8.99
CA GLN A 127 3.07 1.04 -9.20
C GLN A 127 2.80 1.29 -10.69
N SER A 128 3.83 1.21 -11.53
CA SER A 128 3.67 1.33 -12.98
C SER A 128 2.71 0.29 -13.55
N VAL A 129 2.81 -0.96 -13.10
CA VAL A 129 1.88 -2.04 -13.49
C VAL A 129 0.47 -1.77 -12.98
N VAL A 130 0.33 -1.29 -11.76
CA VAL A 130 -0.98 -0.88 -11.20
C VAL A 130 -1.60 0.23 -12.03
N ASP A 131 -0.82 1.25 -12.42
CA ASP A 131 -1.28 2.36 -13.28
C ASP A 131 -1.77 1.88 -14.65
N GLU A 132 -1.14 0.84 -15.22
CA GLU A 132 -1.57 0.25 -16.49
C GLU A 132 -2.81 -0.63 -16.38
N MET A 133 -2.95 -1.34 -15.25
CA MET A 133 -3.95 -2.41 -15.11
C MET A 133 -5.24 -1.96 -14.45
N LEU A 134 -5.22 -0.91 -13.64
CA LEU A 134 -6.37 -0.43 -12.90
C LEU A 134 -6.91 0.89 -13.50
N PRO A 135 -8.20 1.18 -13.30
CA PRO A 135 -8.74 2.51 -13.61
C PRO A 135 -7.95 3.61 -12.88
N ALA A 136 -7.77 4.76 -13.52
CA ALA A 136 -6.97 5.85 -13.00
C ALA A 136 -7.35 6.28 -11.56
N GLU A 137 -8.65 6.32 -11.26
CA GLU A 137 -9.16 6.63 -9.92
C GLU A 137 -8.71 5.61 -8.85
N CYS A 138 -8.63 4.33 -9.23
CA CYS A 138 -8.18 3.26 -8.33
C CYS A 138 -6.65 3.28 -8.18
N ALA A 139 -5.91 3.43 -9.27
CA ALA A 139 -4.46 3.54 -9.25
C ALA A 139 -3.97 4.72 -8.41
N ALA A 140 -4.65 5.85 -8.47
CA ALA A 140 -4.38 7.04 -7.66
C ALA A 140 -4.51 6.77 -6.16
N LEU A 141 -5.40 5.89 -5.72
CA LEU A 141 -5.54 5.51 -4.31
C LEU A 141 -4.39 4.60 -3.81
N VAL A 142 -3.76 3.85 -4.71
CA VAL A 142 -2.64 2.96 -4.38
C VAL A 142 -1.32 3.73 -4.30
N LYS A 143 -1.16 4.73 -5.14
CA LYS A 143 0.10 5.48 -5.31
C LYS A 143 0.72 6.01 -4.01
N PRO A 144 0.00 6.62 -3.06
CA PRO A 144 0.58 7.08 -1.80
C PRO A 144 1.27 5.95 -1.02
N TYR A 145 0.72 4.75 -1.04
CA TYR A 145 1.30 3.59 -0.33
C TYR A 145 2.57 3.09 -1.01
N SER A 146 2.61 3.05 -2.33
CA SER A 146 3.83 2.73 -3.07
C SER A 146 4.94 3.76 -2.81
N GLU A 147 4.60 5.04 -2.78
CA GLU A 147 5.54 6.13 -2.46
C GLU A 147 6.06 6.04 -1.02
N MET A 148 5.22 5.68 -0.06
CA MET A 148 5.62 5.46 1.33
C MET A 148 6.62 4.29 1.44
N ALA A 149 6.38 3.19 0.73
CA ALA A 149 7.29 2.05 0.69
C ALA A 149 8.65 2.43 0.09
N ILE A 150 8.66 3.15 -1.02
CA ILE A 150 9.88 3.63 -1.68
C ILE A 150 10.66 4.58 -0.77
N ALA A 151 9.99 5.54 -0.16
CA ALA A 151 10.61 6.50 0.75
C ALA A 151 11.25 5.83 1.97
N ALA A 152 10.59 4.82 2.54
CA ALA A 152 11.13 4.04 3.65
C ALA A 152 12.41 3.29 3.28
N LEU A 153 12.51 2.77 2.05
CA LEU A 153 13.70 2.08 1.54
C LEU A 153 14.87 3.03 1.27
N LEU A 154 14.60 4.22 0.77
CA LEU A 154 15.64 5.19 0.43
C LEU A 154 16.20 5.93 1.65
N ASN A 155 15.46 5.99 2.76
CA ASN A 155 15.83 6.68 4.00
C ASN A 155 16.32 5.72 5.11
N ALA A 156 16.44 4.46 4.79
CA ALA A 156 16.88 3.44 5.74
C ALA A 156 18.41 3.33 5.85
#